data_d0149a3dd566485e0e8eb6f48a1fae8f
#
_entry.id   d0149a3dd566485e0e8eb6f48a1fae8f
#
_cell.length_a   1.000
_cell.length_b   1.000
_cell.length_c   1.000
_cell.angle_alpha   90.00
_cell.angle_beta   90.00
_cell.angle_gamma   90.00
#
_symmetry.space_group_name_H-M   'P 1'
#
loop_
_entity.id
_entity.type
_entity.pdbx_description
1 polymer ?
#
loop_
_entity_poly.entity_id
_entity_poly.type
_entity_poly.pdbx_seq_one_letter_code
_entity_poly.pdbx_strand_id
1 'polypeptide(L)'
;MIVTVPEQYRQAPADLMALDSWLAQSEAAFPDIRTNNAKGVVWHEGQRTRAPWAVVYLHGFTASRLETAPLAERIAEPLGAHVFYTRLAGHGRSSAAMGEATVQDWLAD
;
A
#
# COMPACT_ATOMS: atom_id res chain seq x y z
N MET A 1 1.88 -16.50 17.77
CA MET A 1 2.61 -16.75 16.52
C MET A 1 3.41 -15.50 16.17
N ILE A 2 4.72 -15.66 16.07
CA ILE A 2 5.60 -14.55 15.64
C ILE A 2 5.71 -14.64 14.13
N VAL A 3 5.16 -13.66 13.42
CA VAL A 3 5.36 -13.54 11.98
C VAL A 3 6.69 -12.82 11.77
N THR A 4 7.69 -13.54 11.28
CA THR A 4 8.96 -12.93 10.90
C THR A 4 8.81 -12.37 9.50
N VAL A 5 8.88 -11.05 9.36
CA VAL A 5 8.91 -10.41 8.06
C VAL A 5 10.24 -10.76 7.38
N PRO A 6 10.22 -11.37 6.18
CA PRO A 6 11.45 -11.64 5.44
C PRO A 6 12.28 -10.37 5.23
N GLU A 7 13.60 -10.50 5.27
CA GLU A 7 14.54 -9.37 5.18
C GLU A 7 14.32 -8.49 3.96
N GLN A 8 13.96 -9.08 2.84
CA GLN A 8 13.68 -8.38 1.59
C GLN A 8 12.55 -7.34 1.69
N TYR A 9 11.64 -7.51 2.66
CA TYR A 9 10.53 -6.58 2.88
C TYR A 9 10.85 -5.50 3.92
N ARG A 10 12.02 -5.56 4.54
CA ARG A 10 12.50 -4.55 5.49
C ARG A 10 13.25 -3.40 4.83
N GLN A 11 13.30 -3.36 3.50
CA GLN A 11 14.16 -2.47 2.74
C GLN A 11 13.49 -1.16 2.31
N ALA A 12 12.37 -0.79 2.91
CA ALA A 12 11.78 0.51 2.66
C ALA A 12 12.79 1.62 3.01
N PRO A 13 12.91 2.66 2.18
CA PRO A 13 13.86 3.72 2.45
C PRO A 13 13.52 4.45 3.75
N ALA A 14 14.56 4.77 4.53
CA ALA A 14 14.40 5.58 5.73
C ALA A 14 14.07 7.04 5.41
N ASP A 15 14.49 7.52 4.24
CA ASP A 15 14.16 8.84 3.73
C ASP A 15 12.74 8.85 3.16
N LEU A 16 11.84 9.58 3.80
CA LEU A 16 10.44 9.68 3.37
C LEU A 16 10.29 10.35 1.99
N MET A 17 11.23 11.18 1.58
CA MET A 17 11.24 11.79 0.25
C MET A 17 11.44 10.75 -0.87
N ALA A 18 12.06 9.62 -0.57
CA ALA A 18 12.30 8.54 -1.52
C ALA A 18 11.17 7.51 -1.59
N LEU A 19 10.21 7.56 -0.65
CA LEU A 19 9.22 6.51 -0.48
C LEU A 19 8.26 6.39 -1.67
N ASP A 20 7.78 7.51 -2.20
CA ASP A 20 6.86 7.49 -3.35
C ASP A 20 7.50 6.83 -4.57
N SER A 21 8.73 7.18 -4.89
CA SER A 21 9.44 6.60 -6.04
C SER A 21 9.77 5.12 -5.81
N TRP A 22 10.13 4.74 -4.60
CA TRP A 22 10.38 3.35 -4.25
C TRP A 22 9.13 2.47 -4.43
N LEU A 23 7.98 2.93 -3.95
CA LEU A 23 6.71 2.24 -4.15
C LEU A 23 6.33 2.19 -5.64
N ALA A 24 6.47 3.29 -6.36
CA ALA A 24 6.18 3.34 -7.78
C ALA A 24 7.04 2.38 -8.59
N GLN A 25 8.33 2.24 -8.25
CA GLN A 25 9.24 1.28 -8.91
C GLN A 25 8.80 -0.16 -8.65
N SER A 26 8.38 -0.49 -7.43
CA SER A 26 7.89 -1.83 -7.11
C SER A 26 6.62 -2.17 -7.89
N GLU A 27 5.72 -1.20 -8.04
CA GLU A 27 4.46 -1.38 -8.79
C GLU A 27 4.66 -1.38 -10.31
N ALA A 28 5.71 -0.73 -10.82
CA ALA A 28 6.02 -0.69 -12.25
C ALA A 28 6.33 -2.06 -12.86
N ALA A 29 6.66 -3.07 -12.04
CA ALA A 29 6.81 -4.46 -12.48
C ALA A 29 5.49 -5.05 -13.00
N PHE A 30 4.35 -4.43 -12.69
CA PHE A 30 3.00 -4.89 -13.05
C PHE A 30 2.31 -3.86 -13.95
N PRO A 31 2.43 -3.98 -15.28
CA PRO A 31 1.90 -2.95 -16.20
C PRO A 31 0.37 -2.95 -16.29
N ASP A 32 -0.29 -3.97 -15.77
CA ASP A 32 -1.74 -4.14 -15.82
C ASP A 32 -2.49 -3.69 -14.55
N ILE A 33 -1.81 -2.98 -13.64
CA ILE A 33 -2.50 -2.39 -12.48
C ILE A 33 -3.51 -1.38 -12.97
N ARG A 34 -4.77 -1.53 -12.52
CA ARG A 34 -5.84 -0.61 -12.87
C ARG A 34 -5.57 0.79 -12.30
N THR A 35 -6.09 1.80 -12.98
CA THR A 35 -5.96 3.19 -12.54
C THR A 35 -6.37 3.36 -11.07
N ASN A 36 -5.55 4.05 -10.29
CA ASN A 36 -5.75 4.36 -8.87
C ASN A 36 -5.78 3.13 -7.94
N ASN A 37 -5.29 1.96 -8.38
CA ASN A 37 -5.22 0.76 -7.55
C ASN A 37 -3.82 0.47 -7.01
N ALA A 38 -2.79 1.16 -7.46
CA ALA A 38 -1.41 0.92 -7.03
C ALA A 38 -1.22 1.26 -5.54
N LYS A 39 -0.24 0.59 -4.90
CA LYS A 39 0.22 0.98 -3.56
C LYS A 39 0.64 2.45 -3.56
N GLY A 40 0.42 3.11 -2.45
CA GLY A 40 0.85 4.50 -2.34
C GLY A 40 0.58 5.10 -0.99
N VAL A 41 1.17 6.25 -0.76
CA VAL A 41 0.96 7.04 0.44
C VAL A 41 0.20 8.31 0.07
N VAL A 42 -0.82 8.61 0.86
CA VAL A 42 -1.46 9.94 0.85
C VAL A 42 -0.86 10.71 2.02
N TRP A 43 -0.09 11.72 1.70
CA TRP A 43 0.63 12.53 2.69
C TRP A 43 -0.29 13.59 3.28
N HIS A 44 -0.29 13.69 4.61
CA HIS A 44 -1.02 14.74 5.31
C HIS A 44 -0.48 16.11 4.86
N GLU A 45 -1.37 16.96 4.36
CA GLU A 45 -1.02 18.28 3.80
C GLU A 45 0.09 18.24 2.74
N GLY A 46 0.27 17.11 2.08
CA GLY A 46 1.31 16.92 1.07
C GLY A 46 2.74 16.90 1.62
N GLN A 47 2.92 16.83 2.93
CA GLN A 47 4.24 16.93 3.57
C GLN A 47 4.84 15.56 3.82
N ARG A 48 6.01 15.32 3.25
CA ARG A 48 6.77 14.06 3.39
C ARG A 48 7.69 14.10 4.61
N THR A 49 7.10 14.38 5.75
CA THR A 49 7.76 14.43 7.05
C THR A 49 7.12 13.44 8.00
N ARG A 50 7.81 13.09 9.07
CA ARG A 50 7.24 12.20 10.08
C ARG A 50 5.98 12.82 10.69
N ALA A 51 4.95 11.99 10.82
CA ALA A 51 3.72 12.31 11.53
C ALA A 51 3.63 11.47 12.82
N PRO A 52 2.86 11.92 13.83
CA PRO A 52 2.70 11.14 15.06
C PRO A 52 1.91 9.85 14.85
N TRP A 53 1.12 9.77 13.79
CA TRP A 53 0.29 8.62 13.45
C TRP A 53 0.42 8.27 11.96
N ALA A 54 0.26 7.00 11.67
CA ALA A 54 0.09 6.49 10.31
C ALA A 54 -1.15 5.61 10.28
N VAL A 55 -1.98 5.79 9.26
CA VAL A 55 -3.12 4.92 8.97
C VAL A 55 -2.71 3.98 7.85
N VAL A 56 -2.84 2.68 8.08
CA VAL A 56 -2.61 1.66 7.05
C VAL A 56 -3.96 1.08 6.65
N TYR A 57 -4.26 1.13 5.37
CA TYR A 57 -5.48 0.54 4.82
C TYR A 57 -5.19 -0.77 4.10
N LEU A 58 -5.74 -1.85 4.63
CA LEU A 58 -5.71 -3.17 4.01
C LEU A 58 -7.08 -3.44 3.41
N HIS A 59 -7.15 -3.53 2.09
CA HIS A 59 -8.41 -3.80 1.39
C HIS A 59 -8.86 -5.27 1.57
N GLY A 60 -10.14 -5.51 1.33
CA GLY A 60 -10.71 -6.84 1.39
C GLY A 60 -10.32 -7.73 0.19
N PHE A 61 -10.58 -9.03 0.33
CA PHE A 61 -10.36 -10.01 -0.73
C PHE A 61 -11.15 -9.63 -1.98
N THR A 62 -10.50 -9.67 -3.12
CA THR A 62 -11.00 -9.25 -4.45
C THR A 62 -11.27 -7.74 -4.61
N ALA A 63 -11.02 -6.94 -3.58
CA ALA A 63 -11.22 -5.50 -3.60
C ALA A 63 -9.93 -4.73 -3.95
N SER A 64 -9.93 -3.45 -3.70
CA SER A 64 -8.79 -2.56 -3.85
C SER A 64 -8.87 -1.42 -2.84
N ARG A 65 -7.84 -0.55 -2.84
CA ARG A 65 -7.83 0.65 -1.99
C ARG A 65 -9.05 1.57 -2.18
N LEU A 66 -9.79 1.40 -3.27
CA LEU A 66 -10.94 2.24 -3.60
C LEU A 66 -12.24 1.80 -2.92
N GLU A 67 -12.29 0.60 -2.32
CA GLU A 67 -13.55 0.02 -1.84
C GLU A 67 -14.27 0.88 -0.80
N THR A 68 -13.54 1.56 0.05
CA THR A 68 -14.09 2.42 1.11
C THR A 68 -13.62 3.87 1.01
N ALA A 69 -12.94 4.22 -0.08
CA ALA A 69 -12.45 5.59 -0.26
C ALA A 69 -13.60 6.61 -0.17
N PRO A 70 -13.40 7.74 0.49
CA PRO A 70 -12.18 8.25 1.11
C PRO A 70 -12.11 8.03 2.65
N LEU A 71 -12.65 6.93 3.16
CA LEU A 71 -12.79 6.69 4.61
C LEU A 71 -11.45 6.79 5.35
N ALA A 72 -10.39 6.12 4.87
CA ALA A 72 -9.09 6.14 5.53
C ALA A 72 -8.51 7.54 5.63
N GLU A 73 -8.64 8.33 4.58
CA GLU A 73 -8.18 9.73 4.55
C GLU A 73 -8.97 10.60 5.52
N ARG A 74 -10.29 10.40 5.62
CA ARG A 74 -11.13 11.13 6.58
C ARG A 74 -10.82 10.78 8.02
N ILE A 75 -10.41 9.55 8.30
CA ILE A 75 -9.93 9.15 9.63
C ILE A 75 -8.57 9.78 9.92
N ALA A 76 -7.69 9.80 8.95
CA ALA A 76 -6.33 10.30 9.09
C ALA A 76 -6.26 11.81 9.29
N GLU A 77 -7.14 12.57 8.65
CA GLU A 77 -7.13 14.03 8.63
C GLU A 77 -7.08 14.64 10.04
N PRO A 78 -8.02 14.37 10.95
CA PRO A 78 -7.99 14.96 12.30
C PRO A 78 -6.82 14.45 13.15
N LEU A 79 -6.19 13.35 12.79
CA LEU A 79 -5.03 12.81 13.49
C LEU A 79 -3.70 13.40 12.98
N GLY A 80 -3.73 14.18 11.90
CA GLY A 80 -2.52 14.61 11.24
C GLY A 80 -1.70 13.45 10.67
N ALA A 81 -2.36 12.36 10.30
CA ALA A 81 -1.73 11.12 9.90
C ALA A 81 -1.55 11.01 8.39
N HIS A 82 -0.48 10.35 7.98
CA HIS A 82 -0.35 9.85 6.60
C HIS A 82 -1.17 8.58 6.45
N VAL A 83 -1.60 8.28 5.22
CA VAL A 83 -2.30 7.04 4.88
C VAL A 83 -1.46 6.22 3.93
N PHE A 84 -1.16 4.99 4.30
CA PHE A 84 -0.59 4.01 3.38
C PHE A 84 -1.69 3.09 2.87
N TYR A 85 -1.83 3.06 1.57
CA TYR A 85 -2.71 2.11 0.88
C TYR A 85 -1.88 0.96 0.32
N THR A 86 -2.12 -0.26 0.80
CA THR A 86 -1.51 -1.45 0.21
C THR A 86 -2.26 -1.88 -1.05
N ARG A 87 -1.62 -2.74 -1.81
CA ARG A 87 -2.22 -3.56 -2.85
C ARG A 87 -1.70 -4.97 -2.65
N LEU A 88 -2.54 -5.86 -2.18
CA LEU A 88 -2.17 -7.26 -2.01
C LEU A 88 -1.92 -7.91 -3.36
N ALA A 89 -0.99 -8.86 -3.41
CA ALA A 89 -0.62 -9.55 -4.64
C ALA A 89 -1.86 -10.04 -5.42
N GLY A 90 -1.85 -9.87 -6.73
CA GLY A 90 -2.94 -10.23 -7.62
C GLY A 90 -4.14 -9.27 -7.64
N HIS A 91 -4.25 -8.38 -6.65
CA HIS A 91 -5.35 -7.41 -6.57
C HIS A 91 -5.09 -6.18 -7.45
N GLY A 92 -6.16 -5.53 -7.86
CA GLY A 92 -6.09 -4.33 -8.69
C GLY A 92 -5.58 -4.57 -10.11
N ARG A 93 -5.53 -5.82 -10.54
CA ARG A 93 -5.05 -6.28 -11.84
C ARG A 93 -6.12 -7.14 -12.52
N SER A 94 -5.72 -8.05 -13.41
CA SER A 94 -6.63 -8.98 -14.09
C SER A 94 -7.09 -10.13 -13.19
N SER A 95 -8.14 -10.84 -13.61
CA SER A 95 -8.61 -12.06 -12.93
C SER A 95 -7.53 -13.17 -12.94
N ALA A 96 -6.74 -13.25 -14.00
CA ALA A 96 -5.63 -14.21 -14.09
C ALA A 96 -4.57 -13.93 -13.02
N ALA A 97 -4.23 -12.66 -12.81
CA ALA A 97 -3.29 -12.26 -11.75
C ALA A 97 -3.78 -12.66 -10.35
N MET A 98 -5.08 -12.51 -10.09
CA MET A 98 -5.69 -12.96 -8.84
C MET A 98 -5.55 -14.48 -8.65
N GLY A 99 -5.73 -15.25 -9.72
CA GLY A 99 -5.60 -16.71 -9.68
C GLY A 99 -4.18 -17.21 -9.40
N GLU A 100 -3.18 -16.39 -9.68
CA GLU A 100 -1.76 -16.72 -9.45
C GLU A 100 -1.29 -16.35 -8.04
N ALA A 101 -1.97 -15.44 -7.36
CA ALA A 101 -1.57 -14.97 -6.03
C ALA A 101 -1.77 -16.06 -4.97
N THR A 102 -0.85 -16.09 -4.01
CA THR A 102 -0.87 -17.04 -2.90
C THR A 102 -1.02 -16.32 -1.55
N VAL A 103 -1.38 -17.07 -0.52
CA VAL A 103 -1.44 -16.54 0.85
C VAL A 103 -0.06 -16.05 1.30
N GLN A 104 1.01 -16.74 0.90
CA GLN A 104 2.37 -16.34 1.20
C GLN A 104 2.72 -14.98 0.59
N ASP A 105 2.25 -14.72 -0.62
CA ASP A 105 2.43 -13.41 -1.27
C ASP A 105 1.74 -12.32 -0.44
N TRP A 106 0.50 -12.55 0.00
CA TRP A 106 -0.24 -11.57 0.79
C TRP A 106 0.37 -11.31 2.16
N LEU A 107 0.96 -12.34 2.78
CA LEU A 107 1.66 -12.17 4.06
C LEU A 107 2.97 -11.40 3.90
N ALA A 108 3.49 -11.37 2.68
CA ALA A 108 4.73 -10.66 2.35
C ALA A 108 4.50 -9.19 1.99
N ASP A 109 3.29 -8.85 1.53
CA ASP A 109 2.91 -7.48 1.18
C ASP A 109 2.75 -6.58 2.41
#